data_b37ae92d145adc266472c9b082e9eaf6
#
_entry.id   b37ae92d145adc266472c9b082e9eaf6
#
_cell.length_a   1.000
_cell.length_b   1.000
_cell.length_c   1.000
_cell.angle_alpha   90.00
_cell.angle_beta   90.00
_cell.angle_gamma   90.00
#
_symmetry.space_group_name_H-M   'P 1'
#
loop_
_entity.id
_entity.type
_entity.pdbx_description
1 polymer ?
#
loop_
_entity_poly.entity_id
_entity_poly.type
_entity_poly.pdbx_seq_one_letter_code
_entity_poly.pdbx_strand_id
1 'polypeptide(L)'
;MSPIQTHAARSSKLPPVLRTVPFPVIGAPLFIISNPKLVIAQCTSGIVGAMPALNARPAEQLDEWLAEITEALESWNRANPDRPAAPFAINQIVHRSNDRLEQDMAVCEKYKVPIVITSLGAREDVNKTVQGWGGIVLHDVINNRFAHKAIEKGADGLICVAAGAGGHASTKSPFAMIQEVREWFDGPVLLSGSIATGGAILAAQAMGADLAYIGSPFIATHEARAVDEYKQMVVDSNSDDIVYSNFYTGVHGNYLKGSIRNAGMDPDNLPEADPSKMNFGSEKRAWRDIWGCGQGIGIIREVQPAATLIERLRREYEEARLHLCGPASDR
;
A
#
# COMPACT_ATOMS: atom_id res chain seq x y z
N MET A 1 22.16 16.25 -20.14
CA MET A 1 21.37 16.55 -18.93
C MET A 1 19.94 16.82 -19.36
N SER A 2 19.01 15.91 -19.09
CA SER A 2 17.59 16.15 -19.34
C SER A 2 17.12 17.28 -18.39
N PRO A 3 16.28 18.23 -18.84
CA PRO A 3 15.77 19.29 -17.99
C PRO A 3 15.00 18.69 -16.81
N ILE A 4 15.20 19.21 -15.61
CA ILE A 4 14.43 18.87 -14.41
C ILE A 4 12.95 19.14 -14.72
N GLN A 5 12.17 18.09 -14.87
CA GLN A 5 10.73 18.23 -15.12
C GLN A 5 10.06 18.79 -13.87
N THR A 6 9.32 19.87 -14.01
CA THR A 6 8.56 20.47 -12.92
C THR A 6 7.45 19.52 -12.45
N HIS A 7 7.01 19.62 -11.21
CA HIS A 7 5.93 18.78 -10.62
C HIS A 7 4.63 18.83 -11.46
N ALA A 8 4.32 19.98 -12.05
CA ALA A 8 3.17 20.15 -12.95
C ALA A 8 3.29 19.31 -14.24
N ALA A 9 4.51 19.18 -14.81
CA ALA A 9 4.76 18.38 -15.99
C ALA A 9 4.68 16.86 -15.68
N ARG A 10 5.02 16.44 -14.45
CA ARG A 10 4.86 15.05 -13.99
C ARG A 10 3.40 14.67 -13.77
N SER A 11 2.61 15.53 -13.14
CA SER A 11 1.16 15.31 -12.92
C SER A 11 0.43 15.02 -14.24
N SER A 12 0.84 15.63 -15.35
CA SER A 12 0.24 15.39 -16.67
C SER A 12 0.52 13.98 -17.23
N LYS A 13 1.54 13.26 -16.73
CA LYS A 13 1.91 11.91 -17.17
C LYS A 13 1.23 10.79 -16.36
N LEU A 14 0.55 11.12 -15.26
CA LEU A 14 -0.20 10.14 -14.50
C LEU A 14 -1.38 9.59 -15.32
N PRO A 15 -1.66 8.28 -15.26
CA PRO A 15 -2.89 7.71 -15.79
C PRO A 15 -4.13 8.45 -15.26
N PRO A 16 -5.19 8.58 -16.07
CA PRO A 16 -6.40 9.29 -15.65
C PRO A 16 -6.95 8.84 -14.30
N VAL A 17 -6.95 7.53 -14.03
CA VAL A 17 -7.43 6.93 -12.79
C VAL A 17 -6.66 7.40 -11.54
N LEU A 18 -5.37 7.72 -11.66
CA LEU A 18 -4.57 8.25 -10.54
C LEU A 18 -4.65 9.78 -10.46
N ARG A 19 -4.87 10.45 -11.60
CA ARG A 19 -4.95 11.92 -11.70
C ARG A 19 -6.19 12.47 -11.01
N THR A 20 -7.26 11.68 -10.95
CA THR A 20 -8.54 12.06 -10.34
C THR A 20 -8.63 11.76 -8.85
N VAL A 21 -7.58 11.18 -8.23
CA VAL A 21 -7.56 10.88 -6.80
C VAL A 21 -7.52 12.19 -6.00
N PRO A 22 -8.53 12.50 -5.16
CA PRO A 22 -8.64 13.78 -4.48
C PRO A 22 -7.53 14.08 -3.46
N PHE A 23 -6.95 13.05 -2.86
CA PHE A 23 -5.82 13.15 -1.96
C PHE A 23 -4.75 12.11 -2.33
N PRO A 24 -3.48 12.50 -2.54
CA PRO A 24 -2.48 11.66 -3.22
C PRO A 24 -1.99 10.49 -2.35
N VAL A 25 -2.91 9.61 -1.98
CA VAL A 25 -2.67 8.45 -1.11
C VAL A 25 -3.36 7.21 -1.66
N ILE A 26 -2.65 6.09 -1.59
CA ILE A 26 -3.24 4.74 -1.67
C ILE A 26 -3.13 4.10 -0.28
N GLY A 27 -4.24 3.65 0.26
CA GLY A 27 -4.25 2.76 1.42
C GLY A 27 -3.69 1.40 1.00
N ALA A 28 -2.55 1.01 1.57
CA ALA A 28 -1.88 -0.24 1.21
C ALA A 28 -2.77 -1.47 1.49
N PRO A 29 -2.78 -2.49 0.63
CA PRO A 29 -3.49 -3.73 0.88
C PRO A 29 -2.84 -4.47 2.05
N LEU A 30 -3.58 -4.64 3.14
CA LEU A 30 -3.12 -5.27 4.36
C LEU A 30 -3.59 -6.72 4.40
N PHE A 31 -2.65 -7.68 4.38
CA PHE A 31 -2.98 -9.10 4.42
C PHE A 31 -3.77 -9.44 5.69
N ILE A 32 -4.84 -10.23 5.54
CA ILE A 32 -5.87 -10.59 6.53
C ILE A 32 -6.67 -9.42 7.13
N ILE A 33 -6.22 -8.18 6.99
CA ILE A 33 -6.79 -6.99 7.64
C ILE A 33 -7.74 -6.24 6.71
N SER A 34 -7.28 -5.92 5.47
CA SER A 34 -8.12 -5.20 4.51
C SER A 34 -9.32 -6.05 4.09
N ASN A 35 -10.46 -5.40 3.98
CA ASN A 35 -11.77 -5.98 3.65
C ASN A 35 -12.62 -4.91 2.95
N PRO A 36 -13.80 -5.24 2.41
CA PRO A 36 -14.65 -4.27 1.71
C PRO A 36 -14.98 -3.02 2.52
N LYS A 37 -15.26 -3.13 3.82
CA LYS A 37 -15.60 -1.98 4.67
C LYS A 37 -14.45 -0.97 4.72
N LEU A 38 -13.20 -1.44 4.87
CA LEU A 38 -12.02 -0.56 4.88
C LEU A 38 -11.81 0.07 3.51
N VAL A 39 -11.90 -0.70 2.42
CA VAL A 39 -11.74 -0.20 1.05
C VAL A 39 -12.79 0.88 0.75
N ILE A 40 -14.07 0.63 1.05
CA ILE A 40 -15.16 1.60 0.83
C ILE A 40 -14.93 2.87 1.64
N ALA A 41 -14.56 2.75 2.93
CA ALA A 41 -14.27 3.91 3.78
C ALA A 41 -13.11 4.76 3.24
N GLN A 42 -12.05 4.12 2.73
CA GLN A 42 -10.93 4.80 2.09
C GLN A 42 -11.34 5.51 0.81
N CYS A 43 -12.06 4.83 -0.10
CA CYS A 43 -12.49 5.41 -1.38
C CYS A 43 -13.46 6.58 -1.19
N THR A 44 -14.44 6.45 -0.33
CA THR A 44 -15.43 7.52 -0.03
C THR A 44 -14.81 8.70 0.72
N SER A 45 -13.66 8.48 1.38
CA SER A 45 -12.86 9.55 2.00
C SER A 45 -11.85 10.20 1.05
N GLY A 46 -11.78 9.77 -0.21
CA GLY A 46 -11.01 10.41 -1.27
C GLY A 46 -9.56 9.95 -1.42
N ILE A 47 -9.24 8.74 -0.98
CA ILE A 47 -7.98 8.04 -1.28
C ILE A 47 -8.28 6.71 -1.98
N VAL A 48 -7.31 6.16 -2.69
CA VAL A 48 -7.47 4.81 -3.25
C VAL A 48 -7.50 3.79 -2.10
N GLY A 49 -8.58 3.02 -2.01
CA GLY A 49 -8.68 1.90 -1.08
C GLY A 49 -8.16 0.62 -1.72
N ALA A 50 -7.42 -0.21 -0.95
CA ALA A 50 -6.92 -1.46 -1.50
C ALA A 50 -7.03 -2.65 -0.56
N MET A 51 -7.19 -3.84 -1.16
CA MET A 51 -7.14 -5.11 -0.44
C MET A 51 -6.44 -6.21 -1.26
N PRO A 52 -5.80 -7.19 -0.60
CA PRO A 52 -5.34 -8.39 -1.27
C PRO A 52 -6.50 -9.29 -1.70
N ALA A 53 -6.45 -9.83 -2.94
CA ALA A 53 -7.41 -10.85 -3.37
C ALA A 53 -7.40 -12.07 -2.44
N LEU A 54 -6.23 -12.45 -1.95
CA LEU A 54 -6.04 -13.58 -1.03
C LEU A 54 -6.70 -13.40 0.36
N ASN A 55 -7.21 -12.21 0.69
CA ASN A 55 -7.98 -11.99 1.92
C ASN A 55 -9.39 -12.59 1.83
N ALA A 56 -9.94 -12.70 0.63
CA ALA A 56 -11.21 -13.38 0.39
C ALA A 56 -11.01 -14.90 0.54
N ARG A 57 -11.71 -15.51 1.49
CA ARG A 57 -11.61 -16.94 1.80
C ARG A 57 -12.98 -17.47 2.23
N PRO A 58 -13.54 -18.41 1.46
CA PRO A 58 -12.97 -19.10 0.28
C PRO A 58 -12.80 -18.16 -0.94
N ALA A 59 -12.25 -18.69 -2.05
CA ALA A 59 -11.91 -17.89 -3.23
C ALA A 59 -13.14 -17.19 -3.85
N GLU A 60 -14.29 -17.83 -3.82
CA GLU A 60 -15.57 -17.31 -4.33
C GLU A 60 -16.01 -16.02 -3.63
N GLN A 61 -15.57 -15.81 -2.38
CA GLN A 61 -15.86 -14.58 -1.63
C GLN A 61 -15.29 -13.33 -2.30
N LEU A 62 -14.26 -13.46 -3.19
CA LEU A 62 -13.74 -12.30 -3.91
C LEU A 62 -14.78 -11.67 -4.83
N ASP A 63 -15.61 -12.50 -5.47
CA ASP A 63 -16.71 -12.03 -6.32
C ASP A 63 -17.75 -11.24 -5.52
N GLU A 64 -18.13 -11.76 -4.36
CA GLU A 64 -19.06 -11.07 -3.44
C GLU A 64 -18.49 -9.74 -2.94
N TRP A 65 -17.22 -9.72 -2.58
CA TRP A 65 -16.54 -8.52 -2.09
C TRP A 65 -16.39 -7.44 -3.16
N LEU A 66 -16.08 -7.82 -4.40
CA LEU A 66 -16.00 -6.86 -5.49
C LEU A 66 -17.39 -6.33 -5.89
N ALA A 67 -18.43 -7.15 -5.80
CA ALA A 67 -19.82 -6.68 -5.96
C ALA A 67 -20.16 -5.64 -4.89
N GLU A 68 -19.90 -5.93 -3.59
CA GLU A 68 -20.16 -5.02 -2.47
C GLU A 68 -19.43 -3.68 -2.65
N ILE A 69 -18.14 -3.72 -2.99
CA ILE A 69 -17.34 -2.49 -3.19
C ILE A 69 -17.92 -1.69 -4.37
N THR A 70 -18.15 -2.32 -5.52
CA THR A 70 -18.61 -1.64 -6.72
C THR A 70 -19.98 -0.98 -6.47
N GLU A 71 -20.93 -1.72 -5.91
CA GLU A 71 -22.27 -1.21 -5.61
C GLU A 71 -22.25 -0.06 -4.62
N ALA A 72 -21.43 -0.17 -3.54
CA ALA A 72 -21.29 0.88 -2.54
C ALA A 72 -20.69 2.17 -3.14
N LEU A 73 -19.63 2.06 -3.97
CA LEU A 73 -19.00 3.21 -4.60
C LEU A 73 -19.92 3.86 -5.66
N GLU A 74 -20.65 3.07 -6.44
CA GLU A 74 -21.66 3.58 -7.38
C GLU A 74 -22.79 4.31 -6.65
N SER A 75 -23.27 3.74 -5.55
CA SER A 75 -24.30 4.37 -4.72
C SER A 75 -23.81 5.69 -4.13
N TRP A 76 -22.58 5.70 -3.61
CA TRP A 76 -21.93 6.92 -3.12
C TRP A 76 -21.86 8.00 -4.22
N ASN A 77 -21.38 7.64 -5.41
CA ASN A 77 -21.21 8.57 -6.52
C ASN A 77 -22.55 9.18 -6.98
N ARG A 78 -23.63 8.38 -6.99
CA ARG A 78 -24.99 8.90 -7.28
C ARG A 78 -25.45 9.90 -6.22
N ALA A 79 -25.13 9.65 -4.95
CA ALA A 79 -25.52 10.52 -3.83
C ALA A 79 -24.62 11.75 -3.67
N ASN A 80 -23.39 11.70 -4.17
CA ASN A 80 -22.35 12.73 -3.99
C ASN A 80 -21.69 13.09 -5.33
N PRO A 81 -22.39 13.62 -6.32
CA PRO A 81 -21.84 13.88 -7.66
C PRO A 81 -20.67 14.88 -7.66
N ASP A 82 -20.64 15.83 -6.73
CA ASP A 82 -19.56 16.81 -6.57
C ASP A 82 -18.34 16.28 -5.79
N ARG A 83 -18.48 15.11 -5.17
CA ARG A 83 -17.41 14.45 -4.40
C ARG A 83 -17.44 12.94 -4.65
N PRO A 84 -17.13 12.49 -5.86
CA PRO A 84 -17.12 11.06 -6.18
C PRO A 84 -16.05 10.33 -5.37
N ALA A 85 -16.28 9.06 -5.13
CA ALA A 85 -15.32 8.18 -4.47
C ALA A 85 -14.05 8.06 -5.33
N ALA A 86 -12.90 7.93 -4.66
CA ALA A 86 -11.68 7.52 -5.35
C ALA A 86 -11.79 6.06 -5.84
N PRO A 87 -10.98 5.66 -6.83
CA PRO A 87 -10.98 4.28 -7.32
C PRO A 87 -10.47 3.32 -6.24
N PHE A 88 -10.76 2.02 -6.41
CA PHE A 88 -10.19 0.98 -5.57
C PHE A 88 -9.12 0.18 -6.31
N ALA A 89 -8.30 -0.55 -5.55
CA ALA A 89 -7.24 -1.41 -6.06
C ALA A 89 -7.32 -2.82 -5.46
N ILE A 90 -6.96 -3.83 -6.26
CA ILE A 90 -6.82 -5.21 -5.80
C ILE A 90 -5.36 -5.65 -5.93
N ASN A 91 -4.80 -6.16 -4.84
CA ASN A 91 -3.45 -6.71 -4.88
C ASN A 91 -3.48 -8.19 -5.26
N GLN A 92 -2.63 -8.55 -6.21
CA GLN A 92 -2.39 -9.89 -6.70
C GLN A 92 -0.94 -10.33 -6.42
N ILE A 93 -0.79 -11.42 -5.71
CA ILE A 93 0.49 -12.11 -5.57
C ILE A 93 0.73 -12.91 -6.86
N VAL A 94 1.69 -12.47 -7.67
CA VAL A 94 1.97 -13.11 -8.97
C VAL A 94 3.05 -14.19 -8.91
N HIS A 95 3.47 -14.55 -7.69
CA HIS A 95 4.40 -15.65 -7.47
C HIS A 95 3.76 -17.00 -7.83
N ARG A 96 4.56 -17.93 -8.37
CA ARG A 96 4.11 -19.26 -8.82
C ARG A 96 3.44 -20.13 -7.74
N SER A 97 3.61 -19.79 -6.46
CA SER A 97 2.94 -20.49 -5.35
C SER A 97 1.50 -20.02 -5.13
N ASN A 98 1.04 -18.99 -5.84
CA ASN A 98 -0.36 -18.58 -5.79
C ASN A 98 -1.15 -19.38 -6.84
N ASP A 99 -1.81 -20.42 -6.42
CA ASP A 99 -2.66 -21.29 -7.25
C ASP A 99 -4.01 -20.68 -7.59
N ARG A 100 -4.39 -19.56 -6.94
CA ARG A 100 -5.66 -18.85 -7.16
C ARG A 100 -5.55 -17.73 -8.20
N LEU A 101 -4.35 -17.38 -8.67
CA LEU A 101 -4.10 -16.17 -9.45
C LEU A 101 -5.03 -16.06 -10.68
N GLU A 102 -5.19 -17.13 -11.43
CA GLU A 102 -6.01 -17.11 -12.66
C GLU A 102 -7.50 -16.91 -12.34
N GLN A 103 -8.01 -17.58 -11.31
CA GLN A 103 -9.38 -17.42 -10.82
C GLN A 103 -9.62 -15.99 -10.31
N ASP A 104 -8.73 -15.49 -9.46
CA ASP A 104 -8.83 -14.13 -8.90
C ASP A 104 -8.73 -13.05 -9.99
N MET A 105 -7.90 -13.26 -11.02
CA MET A 105 -7.80 -12.37 -12.16
C MET A 105 -9.07 -12.35 -13.02
N ALA A 106 -9.73 -13.48 -13.23
CA ALA A 106 -11.01 -13.54 -13.94
C ALA A 106 -12.10 -12.74 -13.20
N VAL A 107 -12.10 -12.78 -11.87
CA VAL A 107 -13.02 -11.96 -11.06
C VAL A 107 -12.65 -10.47 -11.19
N CYS A 108 -11.36 -10.11 -11.16
CA CYS A 108 -10.94 -8.72 -11.37
C CYS A 108 -11.35 -8.19 -12.76
N GLU A 109 -11.25 -9.00 -13.80
CA GLU A 109 -11.70 -8.66 -15.16
C GLU A 109 -13.22 -8.43 -15.23
N LYS A 110 -14.01 -9.30 -14.60
CA LYS A 110 -15.48 -9.18 -14.51
C LYS A 110 -15.91 -7.80 -13.98
N TYR A 111 -15.24 -7.32 -12.94
CA TYR A 111 -15.53 -6.01 -12.33
C TYR A 111 -14.70 -4.87 -12.91
N LYS A 112 -13.86 -5.12 -13.93
CA LYS A 112 -12.95 -4.13 -14.54
C LYS A 112 -12.21 -3.34 -13.49
N VAL A 113 -11.57 -4.05 -12.55
CA VAL A 113 -10.82 -3.44 -11.43
C VAL A 113 -9.88 -2.36 -11.97
N PRO A 114 -10.04 -1.09 -11.53
CA PRO A 114 -9.33 0.02 -12.17
C PRO A 114 -7.82 0.02 -11.90
N ILE A 115 -7.38 -0.54 -10.77
CA ILE A 115 -5.98 -0.61 -10.38
C ILE A 115 -5.67 -2.01 -9.85
N VAL A 116 -4.73 -2.71 -10.45
CA VAL A 116 -4.18 -3.96 -9.93
C VAL A 116 -2.77 -3.70 -9.39
N ILE A 117 -2.54 -4.08 -8.14
CA ILE A 117 -1.23 -4.02 -7.51
C ILE A 117 -0.61 -5.41 -7.60
N THR A 118 0.53 -5.57 -8.27
CA THR A 118 1.21 -6.86 -8.39
C THR A 118 2.42 -6.93 -7.47
N SER A 119 2.58 -8.07 -6.80
CA SER A 119 3.65 -8.29 -5.80
C SER A 119 4.33 -9.64 -6.01
N LEU A 120 5.61 -9.75 -5.61
CA LEU A 120 6.40 -10.99 -5.59
C LEU A 120 6.64 -11.61 -6.98
N GLY A 121 7.04 -10.80 -7.92
CA GLY A 121 7.40 -11.18 -9.28
C GLY A 121 6.69 -10.32 -10.32
N ALA A 122 7.31 -10.15 -11.49
CA ALA A 122 6.73 -9.39 -12.59
C ALA A 122 6.27 -10.34 -13.71
N ARG A 123 4.98 -10.28 -14.08
CA ARG A 123 4.35 -11.13 -15.11
C ARG A 123 3.74 -10.27 -16.20
N GLU A 124 4.29 -10.37 -17.40
CA GLU A 124 3.84 -9.61 -18.56
C GLU A 124 2.41 -9.99 -19.01
N ASP A 125 2.05 -11.26 -18.92
CA ASP A 125 0.72 -11.77 -19.23
C ASP A 125 -0.36 -11.18 -18.31
N VAL A 126 -0.08 -11.10 -17.00
CA VAL A 126 -0.98 -10.47 -16.02
C VAL A 126 -1.13 -8.98 -16.34
N ASN A 127 -0.03 -8.27 -16.62
CA ASN A 127 -0.07 -6.85 -16.94
C ASN A 127 -0.91 -6.57 -18.20
N LYS A 128 -0.70 -7.34 -19.27
CA LYS A 128 -1.47 -7.23 -20.50
C LYS A 128 -2.97 -7.52 -20.30
N THR A 129 -3.29 -8.50 -19.46
CA THR A 129 -4.68 -8.83 -19.12
C THR A 129 -5.36 -7.65 -18.44
N VAL A 130 -4.72 -7.04 -17.42
CA VAL A 130 -5.26 -5.85 -16.74
C VAL A 130 -5.46 -4.69 -17.69
N GLN A 131 -4.47 -4.39 -18.50
CA GLN A 131 -4.52 -3.32 -19.50
C GLN A 131 -5.58 -3.58 -20.57
N GLY A 132 -5.85 -4.85 -20.89
CA GLY A 132 -6.88 -5.28 -21.84
C GLY A 132 -8.30 -4.87 -21.45
N TRP A 133 -8.63 -4.78 -20.18
CA TRP A 133 -9.92 -4.26 -19.71
C TRP A 133 -9.92 -2.76 -19.34
N GLY A 134 -8.78 -2.07 -19.53
CA GLY A 134 -8.61 -0.65 -19.27
C GLY A 134 -8.13 -0.31 -17.85
N GLY A 135 -7.73 -1.31 -17.06
CA GLY A 135 -7.08 -1.12 -15.77
C GLY A 135 -5.60 -0.76 -15.91
N ILE A 136 -4.98 -0.34 -14.82
CA ILE A 136 -3.53 -0.11 -14.73
C ILE A 136 -2.88 -1.05 -13.75
N VAL A 137 -1.58 -1.31 -13.93
CA VAL A 137 -0.78 -2.14 -13.04
C VAL A 137 0.27 -1.30 -12.30
N LEU A 138 0.21 -1.33 -10.98
CA LEU A 138 1.26 -0.81 -10.10
C LEU A 138 2.03 -1.99 -9.51
N HIS A 139 3.37 -1.97 -9.55
CA HIS A 139 4.18 -3.09 -9.09
C HIS A 139 5.04 -2.74 -7.88
N ASP A 140 4.97 -3.59 -6.83
CA ASP A 140 5.79 -3.45 -5.62
C ASP A 140 7.27 -3.78 -5.90
N VAL A 141 8.16 -2.84 -5.60
CA VAL A 141 9.60 -3.01 -5.79
C VAL A 141 10.39 -2.60 -4.54
N ILE A 142 11.47 -3.32 -4.27
CA ILE A 142 12.35 -3.09 -3.11
C ILE A 142 13.74 -2.57 -3.50
N ASN A 143 14.02 -2.46 -4.80
CA ASN A 143 15.27 -1.92 -5.34
C ASN A 143 15.14 -1.60 -6.82
N ASN A 144 16.13 -0.89 -7.35
CA ASN A 144 16.13 -0.41 -8.73
C ASN A 144 16.16 -1.55 -9.78
N ARG A 145 16.84 -2.68 -9.49
CA ARG A 145 16.85 -3.86 -10.37
C ARG A 145 15.45 -4.43 -10.60
N PHE A 146 14.66 -4.54 -9.52
CA PHE A 146 13.27 -5.00 -9.64
C PHE A 146 12.36 -3.95 -10.27
N ALA A 147 12.64 -2.66 -10.05
CA ALA A 147 11.93 -1.58 -10.72
C ALA A 147 12.09 -1.64 -12.25
N HIS A 148 13.32 -1.76 -12.77
CA HIS A 148 13.55 -1.96 -14.19
C HIS A 148 12.81 -3.18 -14.73
N LYS A 149 12.92 -4.32 -14.04
CA LYS A 149 12.24 -5.55 -14.45
C LYS A 149 10.72 -5.42 -14.50
N ALA A 150 10.13 -4.68 -13.57
CA ALA A 150 8.68 -4.45 -13.55
C ALA A 150 8.24 -3.65 -14.78
N ILE A 151 8.95 -2.58 -15.12
CA ILE A 151 8.65 -1.74 -16.29
C ILE A 151 8.94 -2.49 -17.60
N GLU A 152 10.03 -3.24 -17.69
CA GLU A 152 10.31 -4.12 -18.84
C GLU A 152 9.20 -5.14 -19.09
N LYS A 153 8.51 -5.58 -18.02
CA LYS A 153 7.34 -6.48 -18.08
C LYS A 153 6.01 -5.77 -18.27
N GLY A 154 6.02 -4.45 -18.47
CA GLY A 154 4.85 -3.67 -18.86
C GLY A 154 4.01 -3.17 -17.67
N ALA A 155 4.54 -3.08 -16.45
CA ALA A 155 3.84 -2.36 -15.38
C ALA A 155 3.72 -0.87 -15.72
N ASP A 156 2.57 -0.26 -15.39
CA ASP A 156 2.30 1.16 -15.67
C ASP A 156 2.97 2.08 -14.65
N GLY A 157 3.22 1.57 -13.44
CA GLY A 157 3.85 2.34 -12.36
C GLY A 157 4.51 1.47 -11.30
N LEU A 158 5.25 2.12 -10.41
CA LEU A 158 6.06 1.50 -9.37
C LEU A 158 5.60 1.91 -7.98
N ILE A 159 5.54 0.95 -7.07
CA ILE A 159 5.40 1.18 -5.63
C ILE A 159 6.76 0.88 -5.00
N CYS A 160 7.49 1.94 -4.65
CA CYS A 160 8.79 1.85 -3.99
C CYS A 160 8.61 1.50 -2.52
N VAL A 161 8.79 0.24 -2.16
CA VAL A 161 8.68 -0.26 -0.78
C VAL A 161 10.03 -0.09 -0.08
N ALA A 162 10.19 1.07 0.53
CA ALA A 162 11.44 1.49 1.16
C ALA A 162 11.60 0.96 2.60
N ALA A 163 12.70 1.31 3.24
CA ALA A 163 12.94 1.01 4.65
C ALA A 163 11.80 1.55 5.53
N GLY A 164 11.43 0.78 6.54
CA GLY A 164 10.38 1.13 7.48
C GLY A 164 8.95 0.84 7.03
N ALA A 165 8.73 0.27 5.83
CA ALA A 165 7.42 -0.24 5.45
C ALA A 165 7.06 -1.48 6.29
N GLY A 166 5.77 -1.66 6.63
CA GLY A 166 5.27 -2.84 7.34
C GLY A 166 5.19 -4.06 6.43
N GLY A 167 5.33 -5.26 7.00
CA GLY A 167 5.45 -6.49 6.21
C GLY A 167 6.73 -6.51 5.39
N HIS A 168 6.71 -7.13 4.21
CA HIS A 168 7.89 -7.21 3.33
C HIS A 168 8.39 -5.82 2.95
N ALA A 169 9.66 -5.55 3.20
CA ALA A 169 10.25 -4.22 3.02
C ALA A 169 11.72 -4.29 2.59
N SER A 170 12.18 -3.19 2.01
CA SER A 170 13.58 -2.95 1.71
C SER A 170 14.33 -2.39 2.92
N THR A 171 15.67 -2.44 2.85
CA THR A 171 16.56 -1.65 3.72
C THR A 171 16.97 -0.32 3.08
N LYS A 172 16.50 -0.05 1.86
CA LYS A 172 16.86 1.17 1.13
C LYS A 172 16.14 2.38 1.71
N SER A 173 16.91 3.45 1.96
CA SER A 173 16.34 4.74 2.33
C SER A 173 15.32 5.20 1.28
N PRO A 174 14.14 5.72 1.69
CA PRO A 174 13.18 6.29 0.75
C PRO A 174 13.79 7.42 -0.09
N PHE A 175 14.67 8.25 0.50
CA PHE A 175 15.39 9.31 -0.22
C PHE A 175 16.24 8.76 -1.37
N ALA A 176 17.06 7.72 -1.10
CA ALA A 176 17.89 7.12 -2.14
C ALA A 176 17.04 6.45 -3.23
N MET A 177 16.05 5.66 -2.82
CA MET A 177 15.25 4.85 -3.74
C MET A 177 14.45 5.69 -4.74
N ILE A 178 13.81 6.76 -4.28
CA ILE A 178 13.00 7.63 -5.16
C ILE A 178 13.90 8.38 -6.14
N GLN A 179 15.05 8.91 -5.70
CA GLN A 179 15.97 9.62 -6.57
C GLN A 179 16.52 8.71 -7.66
N GLU A 180 16.97 7.49 -7.31
CA GLU A 180 17.48 6.51 -8.27
C GLU A 180 16.42 6.11 -9.31
N VAL A 181 15.17 5.88 -8.90
CA VAL A 181 14.08 5.53 -9.82
C VAL A 181 13.76 6.71 -10.74
N ARG A 182 13.74 7.93 -10.23
CA ARG A 182 13.42 9.13 -11.01
C ARG A 182 14.50 9.53 -12.02
N GLU A 183 15.72 9.01 -11.94
CA GLU A 183 16.75 9.21 -12.96
C GLU A 183 16.35 8.61 -14.33
N TRP A 184 15.53 7.57 -14.35
CA TRP A 184 15.22 6.84 -15.56
C TRP A 184 13.71 6.61 -15.80
N PHE A 185 12.84 6.80 -14.79
CA PHE A 185 11.41 6.52 -14.91
C PHE A 185 10.56 7.75 -14.62
N ASP A 186 9.77 8.17 -15.62
CA ASP A 186 8.87 9.33 -15.59
C ASP A 186 7.40 8.97 -15.31
N GLY A 187 7.06 7.69 -15.29
CA GLY A 187 5.71 7.19 -14.99
C GLY A 187 5.35 7.29 -13.51
N PRO A 188 4.19 6.74 -13.11
CA PRO A 188 3.72 6.77 -11.72
C PRO A 188 4.69 6.12 -10.75
N VAL A 189 5.09 6.85 -9.70
CA VAL A 189 5.91 6.33 -8.60
C VAL A 189 5.23 6.64 -7.28
N LEU A 190 5.01 5.59 -6.51
CA LEU A 190 4.46 5.65 -5.16
C LEU A 190 5.56 5.34 -4.14
N LEU A 191 5.51 6.00 -3.00
CA LEU A 191 6.44 5.71 -1.90
C LEU A 191 5.71 5.06 -0.73
N SER A 192 6.25 3.91 -0.29
CA SER A 192 5.87 3.21 0.94
C SER A 192 7.05 3.19 1.92
N GLY A 193 6.76 3.35 3.18
CA GLY A 193 7.72 3.27 4.29
C GLY A 193 7.64 4.44 5.25
N SER A 194 7.29 4.18 6.50
CA SER A 194 7.25 5.14 7.61
C SER A 194 6.36 6.37 7.39
N ILE A 195 5.39 6.32 6.49
CA ILE A 195 4.48 7.43 6.21
C ILE A 195 3.24 7.29 7.09
N ALA A 196 3.04 8.23 8.03
CA ALA A 196 1.91 8.20 8.95
C ALA A 196 1.37 9.60 9.32
N THR A 197 1.89 10.65 8.68
CA THR A 197 1.47 12.05 8.82
C THR A 197 1.27 12.71 7.48
N GLY A 198 0.47 13.79 7.44
CA GLY A 198 0.33 14.63 6.25
C GLY A 198 1.64 15.27 5.80
N GLY A 199 2.49 15.67 6.75
CA GLY A 199 3.84 16.18 6.44
C GLY A 199 4.73 15.14 5.76
N ALA A 200 4.63 13.86 6.14
CA ALA A 200 5.37 12.78 5.49
C ALA A 200 4.85 12.50 4.05
N ILE A 201 3.55 12.66 3.80
CA ILE A 201 2.98 12.59 2.45
C ILE A 201 3.56 13.70 1.57
N LEU A 202 3.60 14.94 2.07
CA LEU A 202 4.19 16.07 1.36
C LEU A 202 5.69 15.85 1.09
N ALA A 203 6.42 15.31 2.08
CA ALA A 203 7.83 14.97 1.92
C ALA A 203 8.06 13.92 0.84
N ALA A 204 7.21 12.88 0.76
CA ALA A 204 7.26 11.89 -0.32
C ALA A 204 7.11 12.54 -1.70
N GLN A 205 6.18 13.49 -1.86
CA GLN A 205 6.01 14.25 -3.10
C GLN A 205 7.21 15.16 -3.39
N ALA A 206 7.76 15.84 -2.38
CA ALA A 206 8.94 16.68 -2.53
C ALA A 206 10.17 15.86 -3.00
N MET A 207 10.30 14.59 -2.58
CA MET A 207 11.33 13.69 -3.09
C MET A 207 11.10 13.24 -4.53
N GLY A 208 9.86 13.33 -5.04
CA GLY A 208 9.52 12.95 -6.40
C GLY A 208 8.52 11.79 -6.54
N ALA A 209 7.97 11.26 -5.45
CA ALA A 209 6.82 10.35 -5.53
C ALA A 209 5.56 11.12 -5.99
N ASP A 210 4.67 10.47 -6.71
CA ASP A 210 3.38 11.07 -7.10
C ASP A 210 2.34 10.88 -5.99
N LEU A 211 2.33 9.71 -5.35
CA LEU A 211 1.42 9.36 -4.26
C LEU A 211 2.18 8.69 -3.11
N ALA A 212 1.63 8.79 -1.91
CA ALA A 212 2.04 7.99 -0.77
C ALA A 212 1.26 6.66 -0.72
N TYR A 213 1.93 5.60 -0.25
CA TYR A 213 1.36 4.26 -0.08
C TYR A 213 1.42 3.90 1.40
N ILE A 214 0.27 3.94 2.09
CA ILE A 214 0.18 3.96 3.55
C ILE A 214 -0.54 2.73 4.06
N GLY A 215 0.11 1.94 4.92
CA GLY A 215 -0.46 0.72 5.52
C GLY A 215 -0.73 0.83 7.01
N SER A 216 0.31 0.93 7.82
CA SER A 216 0.25 0.75 9.28
C SER A 216 -0.78 1.61 10.02
N PRO A 217 -1.00 2.89 9.68
CA PRO A 217 -2.05 3.68 10.33
C PRO A 217 -3.46 3.11 10.14
N PHE A 218 -3.72 2.43 9.03
CA PHE A 218 -5.03 1.82 8.77
C PHE A 218 -5.29 0.53 9.55
N ILE A 219 -4.26 -0.09 10.16
CA ILE A 219 -4.45 -1.23 11.08
C ILE A 219 -5.28 -0.79 12.29
N ALA A 220 -4.99 0.40 12.84
CA ALA A 220 -5.67 0.99 13.98
C ALA A 220 -6.96 1.75 13.56
N THR A 221 -7.76 1.16 12.66
CA THR A 221 -9.06 1.73 12.28
C THR A 221 -10.21 0.78 12.61
N HIS A 222 -11.41 1.34 12.79
CA HIS A 222 -12.60 0.55 13.13
C HIS A 222 -12.94 -0.45 12.03
N GLU A 223 -12.75 -0.08 10.75
CA GLU A 223 -13.08 -0.87 9.57
C GLU A 223 -12.07 -1.99 9.29
N ALA A 224 -10.86 -1.88 9.83
CA ALA A 224 -9.82 -2.91 9.68
C ALA A 224 -10.21 -4.21 10.42
N ARG A 225 -10.01 -5.36 9.77
CA ARG A 225 -10.31 -6.69 10.32
C ARG A 225 -9.16 -7.23 11.20
N ALA A 226 -8.35 -6.36 11.78
CA ALA A 226 -7.38 -6.74 12.79
C ALA A 226 -8.11 -7.01 14.12
N VAL A 227 -7.59 -7.97 14.91
CA VAL A 227 -8.07 -8.19 16.28
C VAL A 227 -7.74 -6.98 17.16
N ASP A 228 -8.53 -6.75 18.20
CA ASP A 228 -8.39 -5.55 19.03
C ASP A 228 -7.01 -5.46 19.70
N GLU A 229 -6.41 -6.57 20.08
CA GLU A 229 -5.07 -6.65 20.64
C GLU A 229 -4.01 -6.17 19.64
N TYR A 230 -4.17 -6.46 18.33
CA TYR A 230 -3.27 -5.97 17.31
C TYR A 230 -3.39 -4.44 17.13
N LYS A 231 -4.63 -3.93 17.04
CA LYS A 231 -4.89 -2.50 16.93
C LYS A 231 -4.30 -1.75 18.12
N GLN A 232 -4.53 -2.28 19.35
CA GLN A 232 -4.01 -1.69 20.57
C GLN A 232 -2.47 -1.74 20.63
N MET A 233 -1.86 -2.87 20.23
CA MET A 233 -0.40 -2.98 20.19
C MET A 233 0.22 -1.97 19.22
N VAL A 234 -0.43 -1.66 18.09
CA VAL A 234 0.02 -0.60 17.17
C VAL A 234 -0.03 0.78 17.84
N VAL A 235 -1.08 1.05 18.63
CA VAL A 235 -1.24 2.33 19.36
C VAL A 235 -0.21 2.48 20.48
N ASP A 236 0.13 1.39 21.16
CA ASP A 236 1.03 1.38 22.34
C ASP A 236 2.52 1.28 21.96
N SER A 237 2.84 1.07 20.68
CA SER A 237 4.19 0.83 20.19
C SER A 237 4.77 2.02 19.42
N ASN A 238 6.08 1.99 19.23
CA ASN A 238 6.84 2.96 18.45
C ASN A 238 7.85 2.26 17.53
N SER A 239 8.75 3.01 16.87
CA SER A 239 9.73 2.47 15.93
C SER A 239 10.71 1.46 16.55
N ASP A 240 11.00 1.58 17.85
CA ASP A 240 11.94 0.67 18.56
C ASP A 240 11.29 -0.72 18.81
N ASP A 241 9.96 -0.79 18.72
CA ASP A 241 9.20 -2.03 18.87
C ASP A 241 9.05 -2.80 17.53
N ILE A 242 9.73 -2.35 16.48
CA ILE A 242 9.75 -3.02 15.18
C ILE A 242 11.04 -3.81 15.00
N VAL A 243 10.94 -5.06 14.57
CA VAL A 243 12.07 -5.90 14.17
C VAL A 243 11.99 -6.23 12.68
N TYR A 244 13.15 -6.18 12.02
CA TYR A 244 13.30 -6.55 10.62
C TYR A 244 13.88 -7.96 10.52
N SER A 245 13.13 -8.92 9.99
CA SER A 245 13.52 -10.34 9.96
C SER A 245 12.92 -11.04 8.73
N ASN A 246 13.61 -12.08 8.24
CA ASN A 246 13.11 -12.98 7.21
C ASN A 246 12.56 -14.31 7.77
N PHE A 247 12.60 -14.49 9.08
CA PHE A 247 12.32 -15.76 9.75
C PHE A 247 10.96 -16.37 9.38
N TYR A 248 9.92 -15.53 9.27
CA TYR A 248 8.55 -16.00 9.13
C TYR A 248 8.17 -16.43 7.71
N THR A 249 8.74 -15.79 6.70
CA THR A 249 8.32 -15.95 5.30
C THR A 249 9.47 -16.30 4.34
N GLY A 250 10.71 -16.22 4.81
CA GLY A 250 11.89 -16.31 3.96
C GLY A 250 12.21 -14.98 3.23
N VAL A 251 11.32 -13.99 3.33
CA VAL A 251 11.53 -12.62 2.83
C VAL A 251 11.59 -11.67 4.01
N HIS A 252 12.54 -10.75 4.00
CA HIS A 252 12.67 -9.77 5.06
C HIS A 252 11.46 -8.84 5.13
N GLY A 253 11.00 -8.60 6.36
CA GLY A 253 9.89 -7.72 6.66
C GLY A 253 9.95 -7.16 8.07
N ASN A 254 9.12 -6.14 8.31
CA ASN A 254 8.98 -5.48 9.59
C ASN A 254 7.79 -6.04 10.37
N TYR A 255 8.04 -6.39 11.64
CA TYR A 255 7.07 -7.02 12.54
C TYR A 255 7.10 -6.39 13.92
N LEU A 256 5.95 -6.39 14.62
CA LEU A 256 5.83 -5.95 16.01
C LEU A 256 6.50 -6.95 16.96
N LYS A 257 7.52 -6.50 17.70
CA LYS A 257 8.22 -7.29 18.72
C LYS A 257 7.28 -7.85 19.78
N GLY A 258 6.24 -7.10 20.16
CA GLY A 258 5.22 -7.54 21.11
C GLY A 258 4.50 -8.82 20.68
N SER A 259 4.11 -8.91 19.40
CA SER A 259 3.45 -10.12 18.88
C SER A 259 4.36 -11.34 18.86
N ILE A 260 5.66 -11.11 18.61
CA ILE A 260 6.68 -12.16 18.64
C ILE A 260 6.88 -12.70 20.06
N ARG A 261 6.94 -11.81 21.06
CA ARG A 261 7.01 -12.21 22.48
C ARG A 261 5.77 -12.98 22.92
N ASN A 262 4.60 -12.54 22.50
CA ASN A 262 3.33 -13.24 22.77
C ASN A 262 3.29 -14.65 22.17
N ALA A 263 3.98 -14.85 21.06
CA ALA A 263 4.16 -16.18 20.43
C ALA A 263 5.28 -17.02 21.08
N GLY A 264 5.87 -16.54 22.18
CA GLY A 264 6.90 -17.28 22.94
C GLY A 264 8.30 -17.21 22.36
N MET A 265 8.58 -16.26 21.47
CA MET A 265 9.91 -16.10 20.82
C MET A 265 10.60 -14.83 21.31
N ASP A 266 11.94 -14.82 21.22
CA ASP A 266 12.74 -13.63 21.48
C ASP A 266 12.93 -12.81 20.18
N PRO A 267 12.35 -11.60 20.05
CA PRO A 267 12.47 -10.80 18.85
C PRO A 267 13.89 -10.31 18.55
N ASP A 268 14.76 -10.30 19.53
CA ASP A 268 16.15 -9.84 19.40
C ASP A 268 17.11 -11.00 19.01
N ASN A 269 16.64 -12.26 19.04
CA ASN A 269 17.39 -13.47 18.68
C ASN A 269 16.61 -14.38 17.70
N LEU A 270 16.04 -13.80 16.65
CA LEU A 270 15.35 -14.59 15.63
C LEU A 270 16.35 -15.27 14.68
N PRO A 271 16.19 -16.58 14.39
CA PRO A 271 17.04 -17.25 13.41
C PRO A 271 16.76 -16.75 11.99
N GLU A 272 17.75 -16.83 11.10
CA GLU A 272 17.54 -16.58 9.69
C GLU A 272 16.79 -17.76 9.02
N ALA A 273 15.84 -17.44 8.15
CA ALA A 273 15.17 -18.45 7.34
C ALA A 273 15.94 -18.72 6.04
N ASP A 274 15.81 -19.96 5.54
CA ASP A 274 16.32 -20.33 4.23
C ASP A 274 15.43 -19.73 3.12
N PRO A 275 15.94 -18.78 2.32
CA PRO A 275 15.15 -18.13 1.26
C PRO A 275 14.64 -19.11 0.18
N SER A 276 15.25 -20.29 0.03
CA SER A 276 14.82 -21.30 -0.95
C SER A 276 13.49 -21.96 -0.54
N LYS A 277 13.09 -21.85 0.72
CA LYS A 277 11.87 -22.41 1.30
C LYS A 277 10.73 -21.40 1.40
N MET A 278 10.79 -20.31 0.63
CA MET A 278 9.70 -19.33 0.56
C MET A 278 8.38 -19.99 0.18
N ASN A 279 7.36 -19.79 1.01
CA ASN A 279 6.01 -20.29 0.76
C ASN A 279 4.98 -19.25 1.22
N PHE A 280 4.18 -18.77 0.28
CA PHE A 280 3.06 -17.84 0.53
C PHE A 280 1.70 -18.54 0.53
N GLY A 281 1.69 -19.88 0.51
CA GLY A 281 0.47 -20.69 0.53
C GLY A 281 -0.32 -20.55 1.84
N SER A 282 -1.58 -20.96 1.79
CA SER A 282 -2.62 -20.77 2.81
C SER A 282 -2.36 -21.44 4.18
N GLU A 283 -1.36 -22.27 4.31
CA GLU A 283 -1.16 -23.13 5.48
C GLU A 283 -0.32 -22.51 6.62
N LYS A 284 0.33 -21.36 6.43
CA LYS A 284 1.18 -20.79 7.49
C LYS A 284 0.37 -19.97 8.49
N ARG A 285 0.23 -20.51 9.71
CA ARG A 285 -0.37 -19.84 10.89
C ARG A 285 0.41 -18.61 11.35
N ALA A 286 1.68 -18.44 10.92
CA ALA A 286 2.55 -17.34 11.35
C ALA A 286 1.94 -15.94 11.15
N TRP A 287 1.23 -15.71 10.05
CA TRP A 287 0.59 -14.42 9.78
C TRP A 287 -0.59 -14.08 10.69
N ARG A 288 -1.17 -15.07 11.38
CA ARG A 288 -2.26 -14.82 12.31
C ARG A 288 -1.76 -14.26 13.65
N ASP A 289 -0.60 -14.74 14.09
CA ASP A 289 -0.10 -14.52 15.43
C ASP A 289 1.13 -13.58 15.46
N ILE A 290 1.82 -13.41 14.31
CA ILE A 290 2.95 -12.47 14.14
C ILE A 290 2.52 -11.31 13.27
N TRP A 291 2.55 -10.12 13.83
CA TRP A 291 1.90 -8.94 13.25
C TRP A 291 2.88 -8.03 12.53
N GLY A 292 2.65 -7.82 11.22
CA GLY A 292 3.47 -6.94 10.39
C GLY A 292 3.11 -5.47 10.62
N CYS A 293 4.11 -4.63 10.90
CA CYS A 293 3.90 -3.20 11.08
C CYS A 293 5.14 -2.41 10.67
N GLY A 294 4.95 -1.20 10.14
CA GLY A 294 6.03 -0.31 9.74
C GLY A 294 6.51 0.60 10.87
N GLN A 295 7.67 1.23 10.66
CA GLN A 295 8.32 2.08 11.67
C GLN A 295 7.58 3.41 11.95
N GLY A 296 6.61 3.80 11.10
CA GLY A 296 5.85 5.06 11.27
C GLY A 296 4.76 5.02 12.34
N ILE A 297 4.66 3.98 13.18
CA ILE A 297 3.56 3.80 14.13
C ILE A 297 3.62 4.71 15.37
N GLY A 298 4.79 5.21 15.74
CA GLY A 298 5.00 5.95 16.98
C GLY A 298 4.16 7.23 17.16
N ILE A 299 3.35 7.61 16.16
CA ILE A 299 2.43 8.76 16.22
C ILE A 299 0.95 8.34 16.15
N ILE A 300 0.65 7.05 16.09
CA ILE A 300 -0.72 6.53 16.14
C ILE A 300 -1.13 6.50 17.61
N ARG A 301 -2.21 7.21 17.96
CA ARG A 301 -2.61 7.44 19.37
C ARG A 301 -3.88 6.72 19.79
N GLU A 302 -4.70 6.32 18.84
CA GLU A 302 -6.01 5.73 19.10
C GLU A 302 -6.49 4.87 17.93
N VAL A 303 -7.45 4.01 18.22
CA VAL A 303 -8.24 3.31 17.20
C VAL A 303 -9.41 4.21 16.82
N GLN A 304 -9.52 4.59 15.55
CA GLN A 304 -10.48 5.58 15.05
C GLN A 304 -11.10 5.16 13.71
N PRO A 305 -12.19 5.79 13.24
CA PRO A 305 -12.69 5.57 11.90
C PRO A 305 -11.64 5.93 10.82
N ALA A 306 -11.58 5.15 9.74
CA ALA A 306 -10.65 5.42 8.63
C ALA A 306 -10.87 6.82 8.02
N ALA A 307 -12.12 7.29 7.96
CA ALA A 307 -12.45 8.64 7.49
C ALA A 307 -11.80 9.72 8.36
N THR A 308 -11.83 9.56 9.69
CA THR A 308 -11.21 10.50 10.65
C THR A 308 -9.69 10.53 10.48
N LEU A 309 -9.07 9.37 10.30
CA LEU A 309 -7.63 9.26 10.01
C LEU A 309 -7.28 10.02 8.72
N ILE A 310 -8.04 9.79 7.64
CA ILE A 310 -7.76 10.42 6.34
C ILE A 310 -7.94 11.93 6.40
N GLU A 311 -8.95 12.42 7.12
CA GLU A 311 -9.16 13.85 7.31
C GLU A 311 -8.02 14.49 8.13
N ARG A 312 -7.54 13.82 9.18
CA ARG A 312 -6.33 14.25 9.91
C ARG A 312 -5.12 14.36 9.00
N LEU A 313 -4.85 13.31 8.20
CA LEU A 313 -3.73 13.30 7.25
C LEU A 313 -3.84 14.45 6.22
N ARG A 314 -5.03 14.74 5.73
CA ARG A 314 -5.29 15.83 4.79
C ARG A 314 -5.02 17.19 5.43
N ARG A 315 -5.52 17.42 6.64
CA ARG A 315 -5.28 18.68 7.39
C ARG A 315 -3.79 18.87 7.64
N GLU A 316 -3.09 17.86 8.16
CA GLU A 316 -1.64 17.91 8.39
C GLU A 316 -0.84 18.17 7.10
N TYR A 317 -1.29 17.60 5.98
CA TYR A 317 -0.68 17.84 4.67
C TYR A 317 -0.80 19.30 4.24
N GLU A 318 -2.00 19.88 4.36
CA GLU A 318 -2.22 21.29 4.00
C GLU A 318 -1.46 22.24 4.95
N GLU A 319 -1.43 21.95 6.24
CA GLU A 319 -0.63 22.71 7.22
C GLU A 319 0.87 22.68 6.86
N ALA A 320 1.41 21.52 6.56
CA ALA A 320 2.81 21.39 6.14
C ALA A 320 3.08 22.11 4.82
N ARG A 321 2.17 22.03 3.86
CA ARG A 321 2.28 22.71 2.58
C ARG A 321 2.28 24.24 2.76
N LEU A 322 1.39 24.76 3.57
CA LEU A 322 1.35 26.20 3.89
C LEU A 322 2.61 26.67 4.62
N HIS A 323 3.11 25.86 5.56
CA HIS A 323 4.35 26.17 6.27
C HIS A 323 5.57 26.25 5.35
N LEU A 324 5.69 25.33 4.40
CA LEU A 324 6.85 25.26 3.49
C LEU A 324 6.73 26.20 2.29
N CYS A 325 5.53 26.39 1.74
CA CYS A 325 5.26 27.13 0.50
C CYS A 325 4.52 28.46 0.73
N GLY A 326 4.24 28.82 1.98
CA GLY A 326 3.62 30.09 2.34
C GLY A 326 4.46 31.30 1.93
N PRO A 327 3.89 32.54 1.93
CA PRO A 327 4.61 33.74 1.52
C PRO A 327 5.88 33.97 2.35
N ALA A 328 6.96 34.34 1.69
CA ALA A 328 8.28 34.56 2.31
C ALA A 328 8.31 35.65 3.40
N SER A 329 7.24 36.43 3.53
CA SER A 329 7.09 37.47 4.56
C SER A 329 6.91 36.94 5.98
N ASP A 330 6.64 35.66 6.17
CA ASP A 330 6.32 35.05 7.46
C ASP A 330 7.42 34.06 7.96
N ARG A 331 8.63 34.15 7.38
CA ARG A 331 9.78 33.29 7.78
C ARG A 331 10.83 34.07 8.53
#